data_af563732d0c7ec805c6e6b47a94c053d
#
_entry.id   af563732d0c7ec805c6e6b47a94c053d
#
_cell.length_a   1.000
_cell.length_b   1.000
_cell.length_c   1.000
_cell.angle_alpha   90.00
_cell.angle_beta   90.00
_cell.angle_gamma   90.00
#
_symmetry.space_group_name_H-M   'P 1'
#
loop_
_entity.id
_entity.type
_entity.pdbx_description
1 polymer ?
#
loop_
_entity_poly.entity_id
_entity_poly.type
_entity_poly.pdbx_seq_one_letter_code
_entity_poly.pdbx_strand_id
1 'polypeptide(L)'
;FQMLLYNQVCKRAGADVVRLGHQVTGYEENADGTVNALIDLADGTTVRETGRLMIGADGLHSAVRAQMHPDQPPIHWGGAIMWRGTTLANPVRTGSSFIGLGTHSQRMVIYPISHPDPSTGLAAINWIAEVTVDNSHGWQSSGWFEPVEIDEFIHHFVDWTYDWLDVPELLRSANIAYKNAMIDRDPV
;
A
#
# COMPACT_ATOMS: atom_id res chain seq x y z
N PHE A 1 3.73 1.67 11.16
CA PHE A 1 2.65 2.67 11.27
C PHE A 1 1.32 2.02 11.67
N GLN A 2 0.87 0.97 10.95
CA GLN A 2 -0.40 0.27 11.22
C GLN A 2 -0.52 -0.20 12.67
N MET A 3 0.49 -0.89 13.23
CA MET A 3 0.49 -1.35 14.62
C MET A 3 0.44 -0.21 15.64
N LEU A 4 1.04 0.93 15.31
CA LEU A 4 0.96 2.12 16.17
C LEU A 4 -0.49 2.63 16.25
N LEU A 5 -1.18 2.72 15.11
CA LEU A 5 -2.59 3.12 15.07
C LEU A 5 -3.48 2.11 15.81
N TYR A 6 -3.30 0.82 15.54
CA TYR A 6 -4.02 -0.25 16.23
C TYR A 6 -3.88 -0.14 17.75
N ASN A 7 -2.63 -0.04 18.24
CA ASN A 7 -2.35 0.07 19.67
C ASN A 7 -2.97 1.34 20.29
N GLN A 8 -2.97 2.46 19.55
CA GLN A 8 -3.58 3.70 20.04
C GLN A 8 -5.12 3.62 20.09
N VAL A 9 -5.75 2.98 19.11
CA VAL A 9 -7.19 2.74 19.12
C VAL A 9 -7.57 1.86 20.31
N CYS A 10 -6.91 0.72 20.48
CA CYS A 10 -7.15 -0.18 21.62
C CYS A 10 -6.94 0.51 22.97
N LYS A 11 -5.89 1.35 23.09
CA LYS A 11 -5.62 2.11 24.32
C LYS A 11 -6.69 3.14 24.63
N ARG A 12 -7.28 3.81 23.62
CA ARG A 12 -8.26 4.88 23.81
C ARG A 12 -9.70 4.39 23.96
N ALA A 13 -10.05 3.35 23.23
CA ALA A 13 -11.45 2.90 23.11
C ALA A 13 -11.70 1.48 23.64
N GLY A 14 -10.65 0.77 24.08
CA GLY A 14 -10.71 -0.60 24.57
C GLY A 14 -10.20 -1.62 23.54
N ALA A 15 -9.75 -2.77 24.03
CA ALA A 15 -9.20 -3.83 23.15
C ALA A 15 -10.24 -4.44 22.21
N ASP A 16 -11.50 -4.47 22.64
CA ASP A 16 -12.59 -5.15 21.92
C ASP A 16 -13.22 -4.32 20.79
N VAL A 17 -12.76 -3.06 20.59
CA VAL A 17 -13.30 -2.20 19.52
C VAL A 17 -12.81 -2.59 18.14
N VAL A 18 -11.67 -3.28 18.05
CA VAL A 18 -11.13 -3.81 16.79
C VAL A 18 -11.36 -5.30 16.77
N ARG A 19 -12.24 -5.75 15.91
CA ARG A 19 -12.59 -7.18 15.76
C ARG A 19 -11.96 -7.71 14.47
N LEU A 20 -10.95 -8.55 14.60
CA LEU A 20 -10.32 -9.25 13.48
C LEU A 20 -11.14 -10.47 13.06
N GLY A 21 -11.01 -10.91 11.81
CA GLY A 21 -11.77 -12.04 11.27
C GLY A 21 -13.26 -11.74 11.04
N HIS A 22 -13.61 -10.45 10.96
CA HIS A 22 -14.96 -9.95 10.69
C HIS A 22 -14.94 -9.24 9.34
N GLN A 23 -15.41 -9.91 8.29
CA GLN A 23 -15.46 -9.34 6.94
C GLN A 23 -16.81 -8.71 6.68
N VAL A 24 -16.86 -7.39 6.54
CA VAL A 24 -18.08 -6.70 6.14
C VAL A 24 -18.35 -6.97 4.66
N THR A 25 -19.54 -7.49 4.35
CA THR A 25 -19.98 -7.86 3.00
C THR A 25 -21.06 -6.93 2.44
N GLY A 26 -21.66 -6.10 3.30
CA GLY A 26 -22.70 -5.16 2.92
C GLY A 26 -23.38 -4.53 4.12
N TYR A 27 -24.51 -3.87 3.87
CA TYR A 27 -25.31 -3.25 4.92
C TYR A 27 -26.80 -3.26 4.59
N GLU A 28 -27.65 -3.08 5.61
CA GLU A 28 -29.10 -2.89 5.50
C GLU A 28 -29.52 -1.64 6.27
N GLU A 29 -30.30 -0.79 5.66
CA GLU A 29 -30.91 0.38 6.35
C GLU A 29 -32.23 -0.02 7.00
N ASN A 30 -32.41 0.32 8.27
CA ASN A 30 -33.61 0.02 9.03
C ASN A 30 -34.59 1.21 8.96
N ALA A 31 -35.90 0.91 9.11
CA ALA A 31 -36.95 1.93 9.08
C ALA A 31 -36.85 2.98 10.22
N ASP A 32 -36.13 2.66 11.30
CA ASP A 32 -35.88 3.56 12.43
C ASP A 32 -34.65 4.47 12.23
N GLY A 33 -34.01 4.41 11.05
CA GLY A 33 -32.81 5.20 10.71
C GLY A 33 -31.51 4.61 11.23
N THR A 34 -31.53 3.41 11.80
CA THR A 34 -30.31 2.66 12.12
C THR A 34 -29.82 1.87 10.90
N VAL A 35 -28.57 1.40 10.94
CA VAL A 35 -27.97 0.59 9.90
C VAL A 35 -27.38 -0.69 10.48
N ASN A 36 -27.59 -1.81 9.79
CA ASN A 36 -26.98 -3.10 10.11
C ASN A 36 -25.79 -3.33 9.17
N ALA A 37 -24.61 -3.56 9.71
CA ALA A 37 -23.51 -4.13 8.96
C ALA A 37 -23.72 -5.66 8.83
N LEU A 38 -23.58 -6.19 7.63
CA LEU A 38 -23.58 -7.63 7.36
C LEU A 38 -22.14 -8.12 7.41
N ILE A 39 -21.85 -9.08 8.27
CA ILE A 39 -20.47 -9.47 8.59
C ILE A 39 -20.35 -10.99 8.51
N ASP A 40 -19.43 -11.45 7.67
CA ASP A 40 -19.05 -12.85 7.59
C ASP A 40 -17.90 -13.13 8.55
N LEU A 41 -18.04 -14.17 9.36
CA LEU A 41 -17.03 -14.66 10.28
C LEU A 41 -16.18 -15.76 9.64
N ALA A 42 -15.02 -16.02 10.23
CA ALA A 42 -14.08 -17.03 9.75
C ALA A 42 -14.63 -18.46 9.74
N ASP A 43 -15.67 -18.75 10.56
CA ASP A 43 -16.37 -20.04 10.61
C ASP A 43 -17.48 -20.19 9.56
N GLY A 44 -17.67 -19.19 8.71
CA GLY A 44 -18.69 -19.17 7.67
C GLY A 44 -20.08 -18.70 8.15
N THR A 45 -20.22 -18.28 9.39
CA THR A 45 -21.48 -17.69 9.87
C THR A 45 -21.56 -16.20 9.53
N THR A 46 -22.77 -15.71 9.24
CA THR A 46 -23.04 -14.29 9.03
C THR A 46 -23.75 -13.71 10.24
N VAL A 47 -23.23 -12.61 10.75
CA VAL A 47 -23.83 -11.86 11.87
C VAL A 47 -24.20 -10.44 11.45
N ARG A 48 -25.06 -9.79 12.22
CA ARG A 48 -25.48 -8.40 12.05
C ARG A 48 -25.06 -7.57 13.25
N GLU A 49 -24.47 -6.40 12.97
CA GLU A 49 -24.15 -5.40 13.99
C GLU A 49 -24.91 -4.12 13.68
N THR A 50 -25.71 -3.64 14.62
CA THR A 50 -26.56 -2.46 14.43
C THR A 50 -25.89 -1.21 14.98
N GLY A 51 -25.90 -0.13 14.20
CA GLY A 51 -25.39 1.17 14.59
C GLY A 51 -26.27 2.32 14.10
N ARG A 52 -26.04 3.51 14.62
CA ARG A 52 -26.69 4.75 14.13
C ARG A 52 -26.00 5.34 12.90
N LEU A 53 -24.77 4.91 12.66
CA LEU A 53 -23.97 5.34 11.54
C LEU A 53 -22.99 4.22 11.18
N MET A 54 -22.80 3.99 9.89
CA MET A 54 -21.76 3.11 9.36
C MET A 54 -20.80 3.92 8.50
N ILE A 55 -19.50 3.70 8.65
CA ILE A 55 -18.46 4.33 7.86
C ILE A 55 -17.70 3.24 7.10
N GLY A 56 -17.82 3.22 5.77
CA GLY A 56 -17.06 2.35 4.90
C GLY A 56 -15.63 2.87 4.73
N ALA A 57 -14.66 2.16 5.30
CA ALA A 57 -13.22 2.44 5.18
C ALA A 57 -12.45 1.20 4.67
N ASP A 58 -13.10 0.40 3.82
CA ASP A 58 -12.72 -0.92 3.36
C ASP A 58 -11.92 -0.91 2.03
N GLY A 59 -11.44 0.26 1.61
CA GLY A 59 -10.40 0.41 0.59
C GLY A 59 -10.87 0.27 -0.86
N LEU A 60 -9.94 -0.11 -1.74
CA LEU A 60 -10.16 -0.15 -3.19
C LEU A 60 -11.26 -1.13 -3.60
N HIS A 61 -11.38 -2.25 -2.90
CA HIS A 61 -12.38 -3.31 -3.12
C HIS A 61 -13.61 -3.18 -2.19
N SER A 62 -13.93 -1.95 -1.77
CA SER A 62 -15.00 -1.66 -0.82
C SER A 62 -16.34 -2.30 -1.19
N ALA A 63 -16.85 -3.15 -0.32
CA ALA A 63 -18.18 -3.75 -0.41
C ALA A 63 -19.26 -2.68 -0.13
N VAL A 64 -19.01 -1.79 0.82
CA VAL A 64 -19.93 -0.69 1.18
C VAL A 64 -20.12 0.24 -0.01
N ARG A 65 -19.01 0.69 -0.66
CA ARG A 65 -19.11 1.56 -1.85
C ARG A 65 -19.79 0.82 -3.00
N ALA A 66 -19.48 -0.45 -3.23
CA ALA A 66 -20.10 -1.22 -4.31
C ALA A 66 -21.62 -1.31 -4.15
N GLN A 67 -22.13 -1.41 -2.92
CA GLN A 67 -23.57 -1.41 -2.64
C GLN A 67 -24.19 -0.01 -2.80
N MET A 68 -23.49 1.06 -2.37
CA MET A 68 -23.96 2.45 -2.52
C MET A 68 -23.97 2.92 -3.99
N HIS A 69 -22.99 2.45 -4.76
CA HIS A 69 -22.77 2.86 -6.16
C HIS A 69 -22.62 1.62 -7.06
N PRO A 70 -23.72 0.91 -7.38
CA PRO A 70 -23.67 -0.32 -8.17
C PRO A 70 -23.10 -0.10 -9.58
N ASP A 71 -23.25 1.12 -10.11
CA ASP A 71 -22.75 1.50 -11.44
C ASP A 71 -21.34 2.15 -11.39
N GLN A 72 -20.61 1.99 -10.27
CA GLN A 72 -19.29 2.59 -10.12
C GLN A 72 -18.34 2.12 -11.24
N PRO A 73 -17.39 2.98 -11.69
CA PRO A 73 -16.39 2.59 -12.67
C PRO A 73 -15.57 1.38 -12.20
N PRO A 74 -15.11 0.50 -13.12
CA PRO A 74 -14.27 -0.63 -12.76
C PRO A 74 -12.90 -0.16 -12.23
N ILE A 75 -12.24 -1.03 -11.48
CA ILE A 75 -10.82 -0.83 -11.17
C ILE A 75 -10.03 -0.87 -12.47
N HIS A 76 -9.12 0.06 -12.65
CA HIS A 76 -8.26 0.14 -13.83
C HIS A 76 -6.79 0.22 -13.44
N TRP A 77 -5.92 -0.11 -14.39
CA TRP A 77 -4.48 0.06 -14.29
C TRP A 77 -4.01 1.12 -15.28
N GLY A 78 -3.35 2.16 -14.78
CA GLY A 78 -2.87 3.29 -15.59
C GLY A 78 -1.53 3.07 -16.30
N GLY A 79 -1.01 1.83 -16.37
CA GLY A 79 0.27 1.51 -16.98
C GLY A 79 1.48 1.65 -16.07
N ALA A 80 1.30 2.06 -14.81
CA ALA A 80 2.41 2.19 -13.88
C ALA A 80 2.71 0.88 -13.16
N ILE A 81 3.96 0.40 -13.28
CA ILE A 81 4.52 -0.71 -12.52
C ILE A 81 5.41 -0.13 -11.42
N MET A 82 5.24 -0.63 -10.23
CA MET A 82 5.99 -0.23 -9.06
C MET A 82 6.76 -1.41 -8.50
N TRP A 83 8.06 -1.21 -8.30
CA TRP A 83 8.91 -2.11 -7.50
C TRP A 83 9.25 -1.44 -6.19
N ARG A 84 9.22 -2.19 -5.13
CA ARG A 84 9.51 -1.67 -3.80
C ARG A 84 10.36 -2.63 -3.00
N GLY A 85 11.22 -2.07 -2.15
CA GLY A 85 12.08 -2.84 -1.28
C GLY A 85 12.65 -2.01 -0.15
N THR A 86 13.51 -2.66 0.60
CA THR A 86 14.22 -2.04 1.72
C THR A 86 15.69 -2.42 1.64
N THR A 87 16.56 -1.45 1.84
CA THR A 87 18.01 -1.62 1.85
C THR A 87 18.60 -1.06 3.13
N LEU A 88 19.57 -1.75 3.72
CA LEU A 88 20.40 -1.18 4.77
C LEU A 88 21.50 -0.35 4.11
N ALA A 89 21.44 0.98 4.30
CA ALA A 89 22.37 1.92 3.70
C ALA A 89 22.62 3.13 4.59
N ASN A 90 23.66 3.92 4.25
CA ASN A 90 23.87 5.20 4.91
C ASN A 90 22.68 6.11 4.64
N PRO A 91 22.17 6.81 5.67
CA PRO A 91 21.10 7.78 5.49
C PRO A 91 21.48 8.88 4.51
N VAL A 92 20.58 9.21 3.61
CA VAL A 92 20.83 10.21 2.57
C VAL A 92 20.57 11.62 3.12
N ARG A 93 21.42 12.58 2.75
CA ARG A 93 21.32 14.02 3.13
C ARG A 93 21.22 14.22 4.65
N THR A 94 20.07 14.67 5.15
CA THR A 94 19.86 14.97 6.57
C THR A 94 19.62 13.73 7.44
N GLY A 95 19.53 12.55 6.85
CA GLY A 95 19.16 11.31 7.54
C GLY A 95 17.66 11.13 7.82
N SER A 96 16.86 12.14 7.50
CA SER A 96 15.39 12.11 7.60
C SER A 96 14.69 12.64 6.33
N SER A 97 15.45 12.75 5.22
CA SER A 97 14.95 13.29 3.97
C SER A 97 14.02 12.31 3.27
N PHE A 98 12.89 12.82 2.79
CA PHE A 98 12.07 12.17 1.77
C PHE A 98 12.53 12.68 0.39
N ILE A 99 12.93 11.78 -0.48
CA ILE A 99 13.55 12.10 -1.77
C ILE A 99 12.63 11.59 -2.88
N GLY A 100 12.28 12.48 -3.80
CA GLY A 100 11.61 12.15 -5.06
C GLY A 100 12.56 12.45 -6.23
N LEU A 101 12.71 11.49 -7.12
CA LEU A 101 13.53 11.61 -8.34
C LEU A 101 12.67 11.27 -9.56
N GLY A 102 13.01 11.87 -10.70
CA GLY A 102 12.44 11.52 -12.00
C GLY A 102 11.22 12.32 -12.42
N THR A 103 10.40 11.70 -13.25
CA THR A 103 9.24 12.31 -13.91
C THR A 103 7.99 11.45 -13.76
N HIS A 104 6.90 11.78 -14.46
CA HIS A 104 5.69 10.97 -14.49
C HIS A 104 5.93 9.56 -15.09
N SER A 105 6.81 9.44 -16.10
CA SER A 105 7.03 8.15 -16.79
C SER A 105 8.03 7.22 -16.10
N GLN A 106 8.90 7.78 -15.28
CA GLN A 106 9.94 7.03 -14.57
C GLN A 106 10.33 7.82 -13.32
N ARG A 107 10.10 7.26 -12.16
CA ARG A 107 10.36 7.95 -10.91
C ARG A 107 10.81 7.00 -9.80
N MET A 108 11.40 7.59 -8.78
CA MET A 108 11.80 6.88 -7.59
C MET A 108 11.54 7.72 -6.34
N VAL A 109 11.12 7.04 -5.27
CA VAL A 109 10.92 7.64 -3.95
C VAL A 109 11.79 6.88 -2.96
N ILE A 110 12.54 7.62 -2.12
CA ILE A 110 13.51 7.05 -1.19
C ILE A 110 13.40 7.79 0.15
N TYR A 111 13.28 7.06 1.25
CA TYR A 111 13.26 7.64 2.59
C TYR A 111 13.65 6.62 3.67
N PRO A 112 14.27 7.06 4.78
CA PRO A 112 14.59 6.16 5.88
C PRO A 112 13.32 5.79 6.65
N ILE A 113 13.26 4.53 7.08
CA ILE A 113 12.19 3.98 7.93
C ILE A 113 12.68 3.52 9.31
N SER A 114 13.97 3.67 9.59
CA SER A 114 14.54 3.49 10.92
C SER A 114 15.54 4.61 11.24
N HIS A 115 15.88 4.76 12.51
CA HIS A 115 17.07 5.49 12.91
C HIS A 115 18.32 4.71 12.47
N PRO A 116 19.46 5.40 12.24
CA PRO A 116 20.73 4.72 12.03
C PRO A 116 21.11 3.86 13.23
N ASP A 117 21.60 2.67 12.96
CA ASP A 117 22.20 1.81 13.99
C ASP A 117 23.48 2.48 14.52
N PRO A 118 23.63 2.66 15.85
CA PRO A 118 24.80 3.35 16.43
C PRO A 118 26.14 2.68 16.13
N SER A 119 26.17 1.38 15.84
CA SER A 119 27.41 0.63 15.60
C SER A 119 27.84 0.66 14.15
N THR A 120 26.89 0.69 13.20
CA THR A 120 27.17 0.64 11.76
C THR A 120 26.93 1.95 11.03
N GLY A 121 26.14 2.86 11.60
CA GLY A 121 25.67 4.07 10.95
C GLY A 121 24.60 3.82 9.88
N LEU A 122 24.23 2.57 9.61
CA LEU A 122 23.25 2.23 8.57
C LEU A 122 21.81 2.34 9.09
N ALA A 123 20.91 2.77 8.22
CA ALA A 123 19.47 2.78 8.45
C ALA A 123 18.75 1.90 7.43
N ALA A 124 17.58 1.43 7.77
CA ALA A 124 16.68 0.83 6.80
C ALA A 124 16.10 1.93 5.91
N ILE A 125 16.42 1.89 4.64
CA ILE A 125 15.97 2.82 3.61
C ILE A 125 14.89 2.13 2.79
N ASN A 126 13.67 2.65 2.84
CA ASN A 126 12.60 2.24 1.94
C ASN A 126 12.77 2.94 0.60
N TRP A 127 12.59 2.19 -0.47
CA TRP A 127 12.58 2.74 -1.81
C TRP A 127 11.41 2.19 -2.63
N ILE A 128 10.92 3.01 -3.54
CA ILE A 128 9.89 2.69 -4.51
C ILE A 128 10.41 3.17 -5.86
N ALA A 129 10.58 2.24 -6.79
CA ALA A 129 10.94 2.50 -8.18
C ALA A 129 9.68 2.30 -9.03
N GLU A 130 9.40 3.22 -9.95
CA GLU A 130 8.20 3.17 -10.77
C GLU A 130 8.50 3.52 -12.22
N VAL A 131 7.90 2.75 -13.12
CA VAL A 131 7.97 2.99 -14.57
C VAL A 131 6.57 2.88 -15.16
N THR A 132 6.20 3.83 -16.00
CA THR A 132 4.98 3.75 -16.81
C THR A 132 5.28 3.02 -18.11
N VAL A 133 4.52 1.97 -18.39
CA VAL A 133 4.63 1.18 -19.62
C VAL A 133 3.33 1.26 -20.43
N ASP A 134 3.34 0.74 -21.64
CA ASP A 134 2.12 0.60 -22.44
C ASP A 134 1.11 -0.30 -21.73
N ASN A 135 -0.10 0.21 -21.50
CA ASN A 135 -1.19 -0.48 -20.82
C ASN A 135 -2.27 -1.05 -21.76
N SER A 136 -2.00 -1.06 -23.07
CA SER A 136 -2.98 -1.51 -24.10
C SER A 136 -3.52 -2.92 -23.88
N HIS A 137 -2.76 -3.78 -23.22
CA HIS A 137 -3.13 -5.17 -22.93
C HIS A 137 -3.65 -5.38 -21.49
N GLY A 138 -3.76 -4.31 -20.70
CA GLY A 138 -4.13 -4.38 -19.29
C GLY A 138 -3.07 -5.03 -18.40
N TRP A 139 -3.35 -5.09 -17.10
CA TRP A 139 -2.49 -5.75 -16.12
C TRP A 139 -2.84 -7.23 -16.00
N GLN A 140 -1.82 -8.08 -16.11
CA GLN A 140 -1.98 -9.54 -16.11
C GLN A 140 -1.36 -10.19 -14.85
N SER A 141 -0.98 -9.42 -13.83
CA SER A 141 -0.34 -9.99 -12.64
C SER A 141 -1.31 -10.71 -11.72
N SER A 142 -0.79 -11.72 -11.07
CA SER A 142 -1.50 -12.63 -10.19
C SER A 142 -1.66 -12.13 -8.74
N GLY A 143 -1.09 -11.00 -8.34
CA GLY A 143 -1.19 -10.58 -6.94
C GLY A 143 -0.42 -9.33 -6.53
N TRP A 144 -0.65 -8.93 -5.29
CA TRP A 144 0.11 -7.93 -4.57
C TRP A 144 1.38 -8.58 -3.99
N PHE A 145 2.51 -7.84 -4.02
CA PHE A 145 3.79 -8.29 -3.49
C PHE A 145 4.35 -9.55 -4.17
N GLU A 146 4.33 -9.56 -5.50
CA GLU A 146 5.07 -10.57 -6.27
C GLU A 146 6.57 -10.34 -6.07
N PRO A 147 7.31 -11.28 -5.45
CA PRO A 147 8.75 -11.15 -5.29
C PRO A 147 9.44 -11.26 -6.65
N VAL A 148 10.39 -10.36 -6.89
CA VAL A 148 11.15 -10.31 -8.15
C VAL A 148 12.63 -10.06 -7.89
N GLU A 149 13.46 -10.47 -8.85
CA GLU A 149 14.88 -10.17 -8.83
C GLU A 149 15.13 -8.71 -9.27
N ILE A 150 16.15 -8.09 -8.70
CA ILE A 150 16.52 -6.71 -9.04
C ILE A 150 16.85 -6.55 -10.52
N ASP A 151 17.45 -7.56 -11.14
CA ASP A 151 17.84 -7.56 -12.55
C ASP A 151 16.65 -7.43 -13.51
N GLU A 152 15.43 -7.74 -13.06
CA GLU A 152 14.21 -7.56 -13.86
C GLU A 152 14.01 -6.09 -14.28
N PHE A 153 14.30 -5.16 -13.38
CA PHE A 153 13.94 -3.75 -13.58
C PHE A 153 15.07 -2.75 -13.41
N ILE A 154 16.24 -3.14 -12.91
CA ILE A 154 17.36 -2.22 -12.63
C ILE A 154 17.83 -1.49 -13.88
N HIS A 155 17.68 -2.10 -15.06
CA HIS A 155 18.06 -1.50 -16.33
C HIS A 155 17.38 -0.15 -16.61
N HIS A 156 16.22 0.10 -16.00
CA HIS A 156 15.57 1.41 -16.09
C HIS A 156 16.31 2.49 -15.29
N PHE A 157 17.14 2.14 -14.30
CA PHE A 157 17.72 3.07 -13.32
C PHE A 157 19.25 3.07 -13.33
N VAL A 158 19.92 2.42 -14.30
CA VAL A 158 21.38 2.25 -14.33
C VAL A 158 22.16 3.55 -14.38
N ASP A 159 21.59 4.59 -15.00
CA ASP A 159 22.23 5.90 -15.17
C ASP A 159 21.86 6.89 -14.04
N TRP A 160 21.13 6.46 -13.01
CA TRP A 160 20.66 7.31 -11.93
C TRP A 160 21.70 7.40 -10.81
N THR A 161 22.84 8.00 -11.14
CA THR A 161 23.96 8.19 -10.23
C THR A 161 24.18 9.68 -10.00
N TYR A 162 24.20 10.08 -8.75
CA TYR A 162 24.37 11.46 -8.29
C TYR A 162 25.53 11.52 -7.31
N ASP A 163 26.15 12.68 -7.09
CA ASP A 163 27.26 12.85 -6.13
C ASP A 163 26.92 12.38 -4.70
N TRP A 164 25.64 12.35 -4.36
CA TRP A 164 25.11 12.05 -3.02
C TRP A 164 24.25 10.79 -2.94
N LEU A 165 23.99 10.12 -4.08
CA LEU A 165 23.14 8.93 -4.15
C LEU A 165 23.48 8.11 -5.40
N ASP A 166 23.81 6.84 -5.19
CA ASP A 166 23.91 5.82 -6.24
C ASP A 166 22.65 4.94 -6.16
N VAL A 167 21.71 5.16 -7.10
CA VAL A 167 20.44 4.41 -7.14
C VAL A 167 20.69 2.95 -7.50
N PRO A 168 21.48 2.59 -8.53
CA PRO A 168 21.83 1.20 -8.82
C PRO A 168 22.40 0.44 -7.62
N GLU A 169 23.32 1.05 -6.88
CA GLU A 169 23.91 0.43 -5.68
C GLU A 169 22.87 0.23 -4.58
N LEU A 170 22.01 1.23 -4.34
CA LEU A 170 20.92 1.13 -3.39
C LEU A 170 19.96 -0.03 -3.71
N LEU A 171 19.62 -0.21 -4.99
CA LEU A 171 18.73 -1.29 -5.45
C LEU A 171 19.39 -2.66 -5.32
N ARG A 172 20.65 -2.82 -5.76
CA ARG A 172 21.37 -4.10 -5.69
C ARG A 172 21.63 -4.58 -4.26
N SER A 173 21.73 -3.64 -3.34
CA SER A 173 21.92 -3.95 -1.91
C SER A 173 20.63 -4.37 -1.19
N ALA A 174 19.50 -4.43 -1.87
CA ALA A 174 18.25 -4.93 -1.30
C ALA A 174 18.22 -6.46 -1.27
N ASN A 175 17.69 -7.01 -0.17
CA ASN A 175 17.54 -8.46 -0.03
C ASN A 175 16.42 -9.03 -0.91
N ILE A 176 15.37 -8.24 -1.15
CA ILE A 176 14.20 -8.62 -1.92
C ILE A 176 13.50 -7.38 -2.47
N ALA A 177 12.96 -7.48 -3.68
CA ALA A 177 12.05 -6.53 -4.26
C ALA A 177 10.68 -7.16 -4.50
N TYR A 178 9.64 -6.33 -4.42
CA TYR A 178 8.27 -6.74 -4.72
C TYR A 178 7.71 -5.88 -5.84
N LYS A 179 7.06 -6.54 -6.80
CA LYS A 179 6.39 -5.90 -7.92
C LYS A 179 4.91 -5.72 -7.64
N ASN A 180 4.39 -4.56 -7.99
CA ASN A 180 2.99 -4.20 -7.84
C ASN A 180 2.51 -3.40 -9.05
N ALA A 181 1.29 -3.63 -9.51
CA ALA A 181 0.60 -2.69 -10.39
C ALA A 181 0.04 -1.52 -9.58
N MET A 182 0.14 -0.32 -10.13
CA MET A 182 -0.56 0.85 -9.59
C MET A 182 -1.99 0.86 -10.14
N ILE A 183 -2.88 0.18 -9.45
CA ILE A 183 -4.30 0.13 -9.80
C ILE A 183 -5.08 1.18 -9.02
N ASP A 184 -6.10 1.72 -9.65
CA ASP A 184 -6.97 2.75 -9.08
C ASP A 184 -8.41 2.58 -9.58
N ARG A 185 -9.27 3.44 -9.10
CA ARG A 185 -10.67 3.56 -9.51
C ARG A 185 -11.02 5.04 -9.61
N ASP A 186 -11.74 5.40 -10.66
CA ASP A 186 -12.28 6.76 -10.79
C ASP A 186 -13.27 7.08 -9.66
N PRO A 187 -13.35 8.33 -9.24
CA PRO A 187 -14.33 8.78 -8.25
C PRO A 187 -15.78 8.48 -8.67
N VAL A 188 -16.63 8.21 -7.68
CA VAL A 188 -18.08 8.01 -7.84
C VAL A 188 -18.84 9.27 -7.46
#